data_87b67d3a5de1ff0d9ed7a7361f4f8a90
#
_entry.id   87b67d3a5de1ff0d9ed7a7361f4f8a90
#
_cell.length_a   1.000
_cell.length_b   1.000
_cell.length_c   1.000
_cell.angle_alpha   90.00
_cell.angle_beta   90.00
_cell.angle_gamma   90.00
#
_symmetry.space_group_name_H-M   'P 1'
#
loop_
_entity.id
_entity.type
_entity.pdbx_description
1 polymer ?
#
loop_
_entity_poly.entity_id
_entity_poly.type
_entity_poly.pdbx_seq_one_letter_code
_entity_poly.pdbx_strand_id
1 'polypeptide(L)'
;MIGFVLRSLAMLYLCGFELVLVERTHGLAPDLTVAWICFAAFRLQPSSAWQILFPLALARTAFFPGNLATHLAFILSGYLFLMVLRSFIVPERWQTQMLFAFALALAFGWGRGLLLSEDLLDPMRSGWISCLLTALTAPGLMLLADPFAGRLRRAPATILISEELP
;
A
#
# COMPACT_ATOMS: atom_id res chain seq x y z
N MET A 1 -15.31 14.69 7.04
CA MET A 1 -14.70 15.32 5.84
C MET A 1 -13.25 15.74 6.08
N ILE A 2 -12.90 16.51 7.09
CA ILE A 2 -11.53 17.00 7.37
C ILE A 2 -10.49 15.87 7.39
N GLY A 3 -10.78 14.75 8.05
CA GLY A 3 -9.85 13.63 8.11
C GLY A 3 -9.57 12.93 6.76
N PHE A 4 -10.52 12.94 5.83
CA PHE A 4 -10.30 12.42 4.49
C PHE A 4 -9.39 13.35 3.67
N VAL A 5 -9.65 14.65 3.73
CA VAL A 5 -8.82 15.67 3.05
C VAL A 5 -7.37 15.61 3.55
N LEU A 6 -7.17 15.53 4.87
CA LEU A 6 -5.83 15.45 5.45
C LEU A 6 -5.07 14.19 5.00
N ARG A 7 -5.76 13.04 4.92
CA ARG A 7 -5.16 11.79 4.41
C ARG A 7 -4.82 11.88 2.92
N SER A 8 -5.72 12.48 2.12
CA SER A 8 -5.45 12.68 0.70
C SER A 8 -4.23 13.58 0.47
N LEU A 9 -4.10 14.66 1.24
CA LEU A 9 -2.92 15.51 1.19
C LEU A 9 -1.65 14.78 1.63
N ALA A 10 -1.73 13.97 2.68
CA ALA A 10 -0.59 13.16 3.12
C ALA A 10 -0.16 12.16 2.04
N MET A 11 -1.12 11.49 1.37
CA MET A 11 -0.80 10.55 0.28
C MET A 11 -0.24 11.27 -0.95
N LEU A 12 -0.75 12.45 -1.29
CA LEU A 12 -0.17 13.29 -2.35
C LEU A 12 1.28 13.66 -2.04
N TYR A 13 1.56 14.10 -0.81
CA TYR A 13 2.91 14.43 -0.40
C TYR A 13 3.85 13.20 -0.46
N LEU A 14 3.39 12.05 -0.01
CA LEU A 14 4.17 10.80 -0.03
C LEU A 14 4.46 10.33 -1.46
N CYS A 15 3.47 10.37 -2.36
CA CYS A 15 3.68 10.01 -3.77
C CYS A 15 4.61 11.02 -4.48
N GLY A 16 4.48 12.31 -4.19
CA GLY A 16 5.41 13.32 -4.70
C GLY A 16 6.84 13.10 -4.20
N PHE A 17 6.99 12.75 -2.91
CA PHE A 17 8.28 12.40 -2.34
C PHE A 17 8.88 11.13 -2.97
N GLU A 18 8.06 10.09 -3.20
CA GLU A 18 8.46 8.87 -3.92
C GLU A 18 8.99 9.22 -5.31
N LEU A 19 8.28 10.07 -6.06
CA LEU A 19 8.72 10.51 -7.39
C LEU A 19 10.09 11.19 -7.36
N VAL A 20 10.28 12.14 -6.43
CA VAL A 20 11.57 12.82 -6.25
C VAL A 20 12.68 11.85 -5.89
N LEU A 21 12.39 10.84 -5.04
CA LEU A 21 13.35 9.79 -4.72
C LEU A 21 13.70 8.95 -5.96
N VAL A 22 12.71 8.52 -6.73
CA VAL A 22 12.92 7.76 -7.97
C VAL A 22 13.81 8.52 -8.95
N GLU A 23 13.55 9.81 -9.15
CA GLU A 23 14.36 10.67 -10.02
C GLU A 23 15.79 10.83 -9.51
N ARG A 24 15.96 11.10 -8.20
CA ARG A 24 17.27 11.32 -7.60
C ARG A 24 18.13 10.08 -7.53
N THR A 25 17.53 8.91 -7.40
CA THR A 25 18.22 7.62 -7.25
C THR A 25 18.27 6.81 -8.53
N HIS A 26 17.90 7.40 -9.68
CA HIS A 26 17.84 6.70 -10.96
C HIS A 26 17.02 5.41 -10.91
N GLY A 27 15.86 5.46 -10.25
CA GLY A 27 14.94 4.33 -10.11
C GLY A 27 15.23 3.39 -8.92
N LEU A 28 16.27 3.64 -8.14
CA LEU A 28 16.63 2.84 -6.95
C LEU A 28 15.91 3.35 -5.69
N ALA A 29 14.60 3.52 -5.74
CA ALA A 29 13.81 3.97 -4.61
C ALA A 29 12.82 2.90 -4.15
N PRO A 30 12.45 2.85 -2.85
CA PRO A 30 11.40 1.96 -2.38
C PRO A 30 10.04 2.37 -2.95
N ASP A 31 9.22 1.40 -3.32
CA ASP A 31 7.82 1.63 -3.71
C ASP A 31 6.98 1.82 -2.44
N LEU A 32 6.74 3.07 -2.08
CA LEU A 32 5.97 3.42 -0.89
C LEU A 32 4.50 2.99 -1.03
N THR A 33 3.98 2.87 -2.25
CA THR A 33 2.62 2.38 -2.49
C THR A 33 2.46 0.95 -2.02
N VAL A 34 3.41 0.08 -2.35
CA VAL A 34 3.42 -1.32 -1.89
C VAL A 34 3.46 -1.38 -0.37
N ALA A 35 4.31 -0.56 0.26
CA ALA A 35 4.40 -0.50 1.71
C ALA A 35 3.06 -0.08 2.36
N TRP A 36 2.32 0.88 1.76
CA TRP A 36 1.00 1.30 2.24
C TRP A 36 -0.09 0.25 2.00
N ILE A 37 -0.03 -0.50 0.90
CA ILE A 37 -0.94 -1.63 0.67
C ILE A 37 -0.71 -2.71 1.74
N CYS A 38 0.54 -3.05 2.03
CA CYS A 38 0.89 -4.00 3.09
C CYS A 38 0.40 -3.50 4.46
N PHE A 39 0.61 -2.21 4.79
CA PHE A 39 0.08 -1.61 6.01
C PHE A 39 -1.45 -1.73 6.09
N ALA A 40 -2.17 -1.37 5.03
CA ALA A 40 -3.62 -1.45 4.99
C ALA A 40 -4.11 -2.90 5.18
N ALA A 41 -3.48 -3.87 4.52
CA ALA A 41 -3.85 -5.28 4.60
C ALA A 41 -3.56 -5.90 5.97
N PHE A 42 -2.43 -5.57 6.60
CA PHE A 42 -2.01 -6.23 7.83
C PHE A 42 -2.48 -5.53 9.10
N ARG A 43 -2.68 -4.21 9.08
CA ARG A 43 -2.96 -3.41 10.28
C ARG A 43 -4.35 -2.82 10.35
N LEU A 44 -5.05 -2.68 9.23
CA LEU A 44 -6.37 -2.06 9.20
C LEU A 44 -7.50 -3.10 9.06
N GLN A 45 -8.68 -2.68 9.48
CA GLN A 45 -9.92 -3.37 9.14
C GLN A 45 -10.33 -3.04 7.69
N PRO A 46 -11.01 -3.93 6.97
CA PRO A 46 -11.41 -3.69 5.59
C PRO A 46 -12.20 -2.39 5.38
N SER A 47 -13.10 -2.07 6.33
CA SER A 47 -13.88 -0.82 6.31
C SER A 47 -13.03 0.45 6.43
N SER A 48 -11.87 0.36 7.09
CA SER A 48 -10.94 1.48 7.29
C SER A 48 -9.86 1.55 6.21
N ALA A 49 -9.54 0.43 5.57
CA ALA A 49 -8.50 0.35 4.53
C ALA A 49 -8.81 1.27 3.34
N TRP A 50 -10.10 1.38 2.94
CA TRP A 50 -10.55 2.29 1.87
C TRP A 50 -10.17 3.74 2.09
N GLN A 51 -10.12 4.18 3.34
CA GLN A 51 -9.77 5.55 3.69
C GLN A 51 -8.29 5.88 3.40
N ILE A 52 -7.48 4.88 3.10
CA ILE A 52 -6.07 5.01 2.71
C ILE A 52 -5.91 4.63 1.24
N LEU A 53 -6.47 3.50 0.81
CA LEU A 53 -6.26 2.97 -0.53
C LEU A 53 -6.84 3.87 -1.63
N PHE A 54 -8.00 4.48 -1.40
CA PHE A 54 -8.59 5.39 -2.37
C PHE A 54 -7.81 6.70 -2.53
N PRO A 55 -7.44 7.43 -1.46
CA PRO A 55 -6.54 8.56 -1.55
C PRO A 55 -5.18 8.22 -2.18
N LEU A 56 -4.65 7.04 -1.91
CA LEU A 56 -3.40 6.56 -2.51
C LEU A 56 -3.53 6.40 -4.03
N ALA A 57 -4.64 5.82 -4.51
CA ALA A 57 -4.91 5.69 -5.95
C ALA A 57 -5.04 7.05 -6.63
N LEU A 58 -5.74 8.00 -5.99
CA LEU A 58 -5.85 9.38 -6.48
C LEU A 58 -4.48 10.07 -6.56
N ALA A 59 -3.67 9.92 -5.51
CA ALA A 59 -2.33 10.51 -5.48
C ALA A 59 -1.44 9.93 -6.59
N ARG A 60 -1.51 8.61 -6.82
CA ARG A 60 -0.73 8.00 -7.92
C ARG A 60 -1.14 8.48 -9.29
N THR A 61 -2.42 8.75 -9.52
CA THR A 61 -2.91 9.29 -10.79
C THR A 61 -2.32 10.66 -11.11
N ALA A 62 -1.96 11.44 -10.08
CA ALA A 62 -1.37 12.76 -10.25
C ALA A 62 0.12 12.72 -10.62
N PHE A 63 0.86 11.68 -10.21
CA PHE A 63 2.33 11.66 -10.31
C PHE A 63 2.86 10.54 -11.22
N PHE A 64 2.08 9.50 -11.47
CA PHE A 64 2.53 8.35 -12.24
C PHE A 64 1.64 8.10 -13.47
N PRO A 65 2.20 7.58 -14.57
CA PRO A 65 1.43 7.28 -15.77
C PRO A 65 0.34 6.23 -15.49
N GLY A 66 -0.81 6.43 -16.11
CA GLY A 66 -1.99 5.57 -15.95
C GLY A 66 -3.24 6.35 -15.56
N ASN A 67 -4.38 5.72 -15.66
CA ASN A 67 -5.65 6.30 -15.22
C ASN A 67 -6.04 5.79 -13.82
N LEU A 68 -7.01 6.47 -13.20
CA LEU A 68 -7.48 6.11 -11.86
C LEU A 68 -7.95 4.66 -11.76
N ALA A 69 -8.63 4.15 -12.79
CA ALA A 69 -9.12 2.78 -12.81
C ALA A 69 -7.97 1.76 -12.77
N THR A 70 -6.90 2.01 -13.53
CA THR A 70 -5.70 1.18 -13.54
C THR A 70 -5.02 1.17 -12.17
N HIS A 71 -4.79 2.34 -11.58
CA HIS A 71 -4.17 2.43 -10.25
C HIS A 71 -5.03 1.79 -9.17
N LEU A 72 -6.36 2.00 -9.21
CA LEU A 72 -7.29 1.33 -8.30
C LEU A 72 -7.25 -0.19 -8.48
N ALA A 73 -7.29 -0.69 -9.72
CA ALA A 73 -7.26 -2.12 -9.99
C ALA A 73 -5.98 -2.76 -9.41
N PHE A 74 -4.82 -2.14 -9.62
CA PHE A 74 -3.56 -2.62 -9.05
C PHE A 74 -3.55 -2.61 -7.53
N ILE A 75 -3.91 -1.48 -6.93
CA ILE A 75 -3.92 -1.32 -5.46
C ILE A 75 -4.89 -2.32 -4.82
N LEU A 76 -6.08 -2.48 -5.39
CA LEU A 76 -7.08 -3.41 -4.88
C LEU A 76 -6.68 -4.86 -5.07
N SER A 77 -6.14 -5.24 -6.23
CA SER A 77 -5.68 -6.62 -6.46
C SER A 77 -4.59 -7.00 -5.45
N GLY A 78 -3.60 -6.13 -5.22
CA GLY A 78 -2.57 -6.33 -4.22
C GLY A 78 -3.12 -6.41 -2.79
N TYR A 79 -4.06 -5.53 -2.44
CA TYR A 79 -4.73 -5.54 -1.14
C TYR A 79 -5.53 -6.83 -0.92
N LEU A 80 -6.36 -7.23 -1.88
CA LEU A 80 -7.18 -8.45 -1.80
C LEU A 80 -6.30 -9.70 -1.71
N PHE A 81 -5.23 -9.75 -2.49
CA PHE A 81 -4.25 -10.83 -2.43
C PHE A 81 -3.66 -10.98 -1.03
N LEU A 82 -3.21 -9.86 -0.43
CA LEU A 82 -2.67 -9.88 0.93
C LEU A 82 -3.73 -10.20 1.98
N MET A 83 -4.98 -9.77 1.80
CA MET A 83 -6.08 -10.10 2.71
C MET A 83 -6.38 -11.60 2.73
N VAL A 84 -6.35 -12.27 1.58
CA VAL A 84 -6.49 -13.72 1.49
C VAL A 84 -5.31 -14.41 2.19
N LEU A 85 -4.09 -13.97 1.93
CA LEU A 85 -2.89 -14.55 2.53
C LEU A 85 -2.82 -14.33 4.05
N ARG A 86 -3.34 -13.21 4.55
CA ARG A 86 -3.38 -12.91 5.99
C ARG A 86 -4.08 -14.00 6.80
N SER A 87 -5.03 -14.75 6.23
CA SER A 87 -5.72 -15.84 6.92
C SER A 87 -4.82 -17.07 7.15
N PHE A 88 -3.74 -17.20 6.40
CA PHE A 88 -2.82 -18.34 6.47
C PHE A 88 -1.50 -18.04 7.19
N ILE A 89 -1.24 -16.78 7.54
CA ILE A 89 0.08 -16.32 7.97
C ILE A 89 -0.04 -15.46 9.23
N VAL A 90 1.03 -15.43 10.02
CA VAL A 90 1.16 -14.53 11.17
C VAL A 90 1.70 -13.17 10.69
N PRO A 91 0.84 -12.16 10.46
CA PRO A 91 1.23 -10.88 9.86
C PRO A 91 2.04 -9.99 10.81
N GLU A 92 2.21 -10.41 12.07
CA GLU A 92 2.90 -9.65 13.11
C GLU A 92 4.42 -9.76 13.02
N ARG A 93 4.93 -10.82 12.37
CA ARG A 93 6.36 -11.03 12.21
C ARG A 93 6.90 -10.12 11.12
N TRP A 94 7.92 -9.32 11.45
CA TRP A 94 8.58 -8.39 10.53
C TRP A 94 9.14 -9.10 9.27
N GLN A 95 9.63 -10.34 9.42
CA GLN A 95 10.11 -11.16 8.32
C GLN A 95 9.00 -11.48 7.30
N THR A 96 7.82 -11.79 7.79
CA THR A 96 6.63 -12.04 6.97
C THR A 96 6.25 -10.77 6.19
N GLN A 97 6.26 -9.63 6.86
CA GLN A 97 5.96 -8.33 6.24
C GLN A 97 6.96 -8.00 5.13
N MET A 98 8.25 -8.22 5.36
CA MET A 98 9.30 -8.04 4.35
C MET A 98 9.10 -8.95 3.14
N LEU A 99 8.84 -10.23 3.37
CA LEU A 99 8.64 -11.21 2.29
C LEU A 99 7.47 -10.81 1.39
N PHE A 100 6.35 -10.41 2.00
CA PHE A 100 5.17 -10.01 1.22
C PHE A 100 5.34 -8.66 0.52
N ALA A 101 5.99 -7.72 1.16
CA ALA A 101 6.31 -6.45 0.51
C ALA A 101 7.23 -6.67 -0.69
N PHE A 102 8.22 -7.56 -0.57
CA PHE A 102 9.10 -7.94 -1.68
C PHE A 102 8.33 -8.60 -2.83
N ALA A 103 7.54 -9.64 -2.52
CA ALA A 103 6.75 -10.37 -3.51
C ALA A 103 5.75 -9.46 -4.24
N LEU A 104 5.08 -8.57 -3.49
CA LEU A 104 4.12 -7.62 -4.05
C LEU A 104 4.82 -6.57 -4.91
N ALA A 105 5.98 -6.06 -4.49
CA ALA A 105 6.77 -5.12 -5.28
C ALA A 105 7.24 -5.73 -6.60
N LEU A 106 7.67 -6.99 -6.60
CA LEU A 106 8.00 -7.74 -7.81
C LEU A 106 6.79 -7.89 -8.73
N ALA A 107 5.64 -8.31 -8.19
CA ALA A 107 4.41 -8.47 -8.96
C ALA A 107 3.95 -7.15 -9.58
N PHE A 108 4.07 -6.03 -8.87
CA PHE A 108 3.77 -4.69 -9.37
C PHE A 108 4.76 -4.24 -10.45
N GLY A 109 6.06 -4.55 -10.28
CA GLY A 109 7.08 -4.28 -11.29
C GLY A 109 6.78 -5.00 -12.61
N TRP A 110 6.45 -6.28 -12.52
CA TRP A 110 6.06 -7.07 -13.70
C TRP A 110 4.76 -6.60 -14.33
N GLY A 111 3.75 -6.30 -13.51
CA GLY A 111 2.48 -5.79 -14.00
C GLY A 111 2.63 -4.46 -14.77
N ARG A 112 3.52 -3.59 -14.31
CA ARG A 112 3.87 -2.35 -15.06
C ARG A 112 4.57 -2.65 -16.38
N GLY A 113 5.57 -3.53 -16.39
CA GLY A 113 6.29 -3.93 -17.60
C GLY A 113 5.33 -4.49 -18.66
N LEU A 114 4.39 -5.35 -18.25
CA LEU A 114 3.37 -5.90 -19.15
C LEU A 114 2.45 -4.81 -19.72
N LEU A 115 2.04 -3.81 -18.93
CA LEU A 115 1.15 -2.75 -19.38
C LEU A 115 1.83 -1.71 -20.27
N LEU A 116 3.11 -1.45 -20.03
CA LEU A 116 3.87 -0.46 -20.77
C LEU A 116 4.61 -1.04 -21.97
N SER A 117 4.45 -2.35 -22.25
CA SER A 117 5.14 -3.06 -23.34
C SER A 117 6.67 -2.96 -23.26
N GLU A 118 7.18 -2.81 -22.03
CA GLU A 118 8.61 -2.82 -21.75
C GLU A 118 9.12 -4.27 -21.71
N ASP A 119 10.42 -4.48 -21.91
CA ASP A 119 11.03 -5.81 -21.84
C ASP A 119 10.77 -6.46 -20.47
N LEU A 120 10.10 -7.60 -20.45
CA LEU A 120 9.71 -8.35 -19.24
C LEU A 120 10.91 -8.73 -18.33
N LEU A 121 12.12 -8.67 -18.87
CA LEU A 121 13.37 -8.97 -18.14
C LEU A 121 13.98 -7.72 -17.48
N ASP A 122 13.58 -6.53 -17.89
CA ASP A 122 14.11 -5.25 -17.36
C ASP A 122 13.76 -5.03 -15.87
N PRO A 123 12.54 -5.34 -15.39
CA PRO A 123 12.23 -5.31 -13.97
C PRO A 123 13.09 -6.27 -13.13
N MET A 124 13.53 -7.39 -13.69
CA MET A 124 14.44 -8.31 -13.01
C MET A 124 15.88 -7.79 -12.93
N ARG A 125 16.31 -6.99 -13.90
CA ARG A 125 17.70 -6.49 -13.94
C ARG A 125 17.91 -5.23 -13.12
N SER A 126 16.97 -4.30 -13.16
CA SER A 126 17.09 -2.99 -12.49
C SER A 126 16.16 -2.85 -11.27
N GLY A 127 15.02 -3.54 -11.25
CA GLY A 127 13.96 -3.39 -10.26
C GLY A 127 14.15 -4.16 -8.95
N TRP A 128 15.01 -5.20 -8.90
CA TRP A 128 15.14 -6.05 -7.70
C TRP A 128 15.68 -5.27 -6.48
N ILE A 129 16.54 -4.28 -6.70
CA ILE A 129 17.06 -3.42 -5.62
C ILE A 129 15.93 -2.57 -5.04
N SER A 130 15.08 -1.99 -5.89
CA SER A 130 13.90 -1.24 -5.46
C SER A 130 12.93 -2.15 -4.67
N CYS A 131 12.70 -3.38 -5.12
CA CYS A 131 11.90 -4.36 -4.39
C CYS A 131 12.49 -4.71 -3.03
N LEU A 132 13.80 -4.85 -2.93
CA LEU A 132 14.53 -5.12 -1.70
C LEU A 132 14.45 -3.93 -0.73
N LEU A 133 14.62 -2.72 -1.25
CA LEU A 133 14.45 -1.49 -0.47
C LEU A 133 13.01 -1.35 0.03
N THR A 134 12.01 -1.68 -0.80
CA THR A 134 10.60 -1.71 -0.41
C THR A 134 10.37 -2.71 0.72
N ALA A 135 10.93 -3.91 0.62
CA ALA A 135 10.82 -4.94 1.65
C ALA A 135 11.43 -4.49 2.99
N LEU A 136 12.58 -3.82 2.96
CA LEU A 136 13.26 -3.32 4.16
C LEU A 136 12.53 -2.13 4.80
N THR A 137 11.94 -1.25 3.98
CA THR A 137 11.25 -0.04 4.47
C THR A 137 9.82 -0.32 4.95
N ALA A 138 9.13 -1.33 4.41
CA ALA A 138 7.75 -1.64 4.74
C ALA A 138 7.50 -1.89 6.24
N PRO A 139 8.28 -2.71 6.96
CA PRO A 139 8.08 -2.90 8.41
C PRO A 139 8.29 -1.62 9.22
N GLY A 140 9.30 -0.82 8.85
CA GLY A 140 9.57 0.47 9.48
C GLY A 140 8.42 1.45 9.29
N LEU A 141 7.87 1.53 8.08
CA LEU A 141 6.71 2.35 7.78
C LEU A 141 5.47 1.87 8.54
N MET A 142 5.27 0.56 8.67
CA MET A 142 4.18 -0.01 9.46
C MET A 142 4.28 0.37 10.93
N LEU A 143 5.47 0.34 11.52
CA LEU A 143 5.69 0.77 12.91
C LEU A 143 5.39 2.26 13.09
N LEU A 144 5.83 3.10 12.18
CA LEU A 144 5.56 4.54 12.21
C LEU A 144 4.07 4.86 12.01
N ALA A 145 3.36 4.06 11.23
CA ALA A 145 1.94 4.24 10.94
C ALA A 145 1.01 3.61 12.00
N ASP A 146 1.49 2.73 12.87
CA ASP A 146 0.69 2.07 13.92
C ASP A 146 -0.10 3.03 14.84
N PRO A 147 0.44 4.18 15.29
CA PRO A 147 -0.34 5.15 16.07
C PRO A 147 -1.58 5.68 15.32
N PHE A 148 -1.49 5.79 14.00
CA PHE A 148 -2.63 6.19 13.15
C PHE A 148 -3.65 5.05 13.00
N ALA A 149 -3.19 3.80 12.93
CA ALA A 149 -4.06 2.62 12.90
C ALA A 149 -4.91 2.52 14.18
N GLY A 150 -4.34 2.83 15.34
CA GLY A 150 -5.07 2.87 16.62
C GLY A 150 -6.24 3.84 16.63
N ARG A 151 -6.15 4.96 15.93
CA ARG A 151 -7.25 5.93 15.77
C ARG A 151 -8.32 5.43 14.79
N LEU A 152 -7.93 4.71 13.76
CA LEU A 152 -8.82 4.12 12.75
C LEU A 152 -9.57 2.88 13.29
N ARG A 153 -8.96 2.14 14.23
CA ARG A 153 -9.59 1.00 14.93
C ARG A 153 -10.66 1.45 15.93
N ARG A 154 -10.59 2.68 16.44
CA ARG A 154 -11.51 3.23 17.45
C ARG A 154 -12.77 3.88 16.88
N ALA A 155 -13.03 3.79 15.58
CA ALA A 155 -14.35 4.10 15.06
C ALA A 155 -15.36 3.11 15.67
N PRO A 156 -16.39 3.58 16.39
CA PRO A 156 -17.16 2.73 17.30
C PRO A 156 -17.93 1.67 16.57
N ALA A 157 -17.65 0.41 16.91
CA ALA A 157 -18.62 -0.69 16.79
C ALA A 157 -19.73 -0.55 17.85
N THR A 158 -20.19 0.68 18.10
CA THR A 158 -21.20 0.98 19.12
C THR A 158 -22.47 1.44 18.46
N ILE A 159 -23.03 0.62 17.61
CA ILE A 159 -24.48 0.63 17.30
C ILE A 159 -24.75 -0.76 16.75
N LEU A 160 -25.25 -1.63 17.59
CA LEU A 160 -26.12 -2.75 17.28
C LEU A 160 -25.95 -3.85 18.34
N ILE A 161 -26.37 -3.63 19.56
CA ILE A 161 -26.96 -4.63 20.46
C ILE A 161 -27.47 -3.83 21.68
N SER A 162 -28.59 -3.19 21.49
CA SER A 162 -29.53 -2.89 22.55
C SER A 162 -30.94 -3.08 21.97
N GLU A 163 -31.22 -4.28 21.52
CA GLU A 163 -32.59 -4.75 21.54
C GLU A 163 -32.68 -5.68 22.75
N GLU A 164 -33.10 -5.07 23.83
CA GLU A 164 -33.74 -5.76 24.93
C GLU A 164 -34.92 -6.54 24.36
N LEU A 165 -34.83 -7.83 24.49
CA LEU A 165 -36.01 -8.70 24.41
C LEU A 165 -36.75 -8.63 25.74
N PRO A 166 -38.09 -8.46 25.71
CA PRO A 166 -38.93 -8.42 26.89
C PRO A 166 -39.00 -9.75 27.62
#